data_b92a932210fa090896b2a7299698d9ef
#
_entry.id   b92a932210fa090896b2a7299698d9ef
#
_cell.length_a   1.000
_cell.length_b   1.000
_cell.length_c   1.000
_cell.angle_alpha   90.00
_cell.angle_beta   90.00
_cell.angle_gamma   90.00
#
_symmetry.space_group_name_H-M   'P 1'
#
loop_
_entity.id
_entity.type
_entity.pdbx_description
1 polymer ?
#
loop_
_entity_poly.entity_id
_entity_poly.type
_entity_poly.pdbx_seq_one_letter_code
_entity_poly.pdbx_strand_id
1 'polypeptide(L)'
;MDRQPSPTRVDCSGTQRFGPLGVAMLASAIALRQAHGWETELLLPTDDDARDFVKEVGLDRFVAGEKTGLGTLEIRQLDALDAVYTMRVVDLLADRVPSKITEANSYPIQLCLNELLQNVFEWSQSPVGCFVLARWFRKSRSVRLAVVDRGIGIPAELRRFKIQALHRASDADVIKAAVMTPELTSRANRVGGLGLKTIRDVVCGRAGRLTVVSLGAKVTWSGNKISPYKSPHFRGTAVEIDIRPDPELAEQEPEGILF
;
A
#
# COMPACT_ATOMS: atom_id res chain seq x y z
N MET A 1 -3.54 -39.62 -9.24
CA MET A 1 -3.15 -39.24 -7.85
C MET A 1 -2.41 -37.91 -7.94
N ASP A 2 -3.16 -36.80 -7.88
CA ASP A 2 -2.57 -35.47 -7.88
C ASP A 2 -1.87 -35.28 -6.54
N ARG A 3 -0.54 -35.17 -6.59
CA ARG A 3 0.24 -34.80 -5.40
C ARG A 3 -0.20 -33.39 -5.00
N GLN A 4 -0.88 -33.27 -3.85
CA GLN A 4 -1.04 -31.98 -3.24
C GLN A 4 0.36 -31.34 -3.11
N PRO A 5 0.55 -30.11 -3.59
CA PRO A 5 1.85 -29.45 -3.44
C PRO A 5 2.15 -29.32 -1.93
N SER A 6 3.39 -29.60 -1.56
CA SER A 6 3.83 -29.44 -0.17
C SER A 6 3.50 -28.02 0.33
N PRO A 7 3.08 -27.84 1.59
CA PRO A 7 2.81 -26.54 2.15
C PRO A 7 4.03 -25.63 1.97
N THR A 8 3.78 -24.38 1.57
CA THR A 8 4.86 -23.42 1.43
C THR A 8 5.08 -22.72 2.76
N ARG A 9 6.30 -22.83 3.25
CA ARG A 9 6.71 -22.07 4.43
C ARG A 9 7.18 -20.69 4.03
N VAL A 10 6.56 -19.65 4.60
CA VAL A 10 7.02 -18.27 4.55
C VAL A 10 7.81 -18.00 5.82
N ASP A 11 9.13 -17.96 5.68
CA ASP A 11 10.04 -17.78 6.80
C ASP A 11 10.34 -16.29 7.02
N CYS A 12 9.80 -15.74 8.12
CA CYS A 12 10.05 -14.38 8.57
C CYS A 12 10.98 -14.35 9.81
N SER A 13 11.56 -15.48 10.24
CA SER A 13 12.34 -15.58 11.48
C SER A 13 13.50 -14.57 11.54
N GLY A 14 14.16 -14.30 10.41
CA GLY A 14 15.25 -13.32 10.31
C GLY A 14 14.80 -11.88 10.14
N THR A 15 13.49 -11.58 10.11
CA THR A 15 13.00 -10.22 9.87
C THR A 15 13.01 -9.40 11.15
N GLN A 16 13.77 -8.30 11.14
CA GLN A 16 13.89 -7.40 12.29
C GLN A 16 12.90 -6.22 12.24
N ARG A 17 12.33 -5.91 11.06
CA ARG A 17 11.42 -4.78 10.89
C ARG A 17 10.36 -5.10 9.84
N PHE A 18 9.12 -4.85 10.19
CA PHE A 18 7.99 -4.84 9.27
C PHE A 18 7.42 -3.43 9.16
N GLY A 19 6.92 -3.11 7.97
CA GLY A 19 6.08 -1.93 7.73
C GLY A 19 4.79 -2.34 7.04
N PRO A 20 3.80 -1.44 6.98
CA PRO A 20 2.51 -1.74 6.37
C PRO A 20 2.61 -2.28 4.94
N LEU A 21 3.49 -1.70 4.11
CA LEU A 21 3.70 -2.16 2.74
C LEU A 21 4.20 -3.61 2.69
N GLY A 22 5.20 -3.95 3.51
CA GLY A 22 5.77 -5.30 3.54
C GLY A 22 4.74 -6.35 3.97
N VAL A 23 3.95 -6.04 5.02
CA VAL A 23 2.88 -6.93 5.49
C VAL A 23 1.80 -7.11 4.42
N ALA A 24 1.32 -6.01 3.80
CA ALA A 24 0.28 -6.09 2.77
C ALA A 24 0.77 -6.85 1.52
N MET A 25 2.03 -6.66 1.10
CA MET A 25 2.63 -7.44 0.02
C MET A 25 2.71 -8.92 0.36
N LEU A 26 3.09 -9.27 1.58
CA LEU A 26 3.17 -10.65 2.04
C LEU A 26 1.76 -11.29 2.10
N ALA A 27 0.80 -10.63 2.71
CA ALA A 27 -0.59 -11.08 2.76
C ALA A 27 -1.16 -11.32 1.34
N SER A 28 -0.88 -10.40 0.41
CA SER A 28 -1.32 -10.54 -1.00
C SER A 28 -0.71 -11.77 -1.69
N ALA A 29 0.55 -12.08 -1.39
CA ALA A 29 1.22 -13.26 -1.94
C ALA A 29 0.65 -14.55 -1.35
N ILE A 30 0.36 -14.55 -0.05
CA ILE A 30 -0.25 -15.69 0.65
C ILE A 30 -1.65 -15.95 0.12
N ALA A 31 -2.49 -14.90 0.01
CA ALA A 31 -3.85 -15.03 -0.52
C ALA A 31 -3.88 -15.57 -1.96
N LEU A 32 -2.94 -15.12 -2.81
CA LEU A 32 -2.83 -15.64 -4.17
C LEU A 32 -2.52 -17.14 -4.17
N ARG A 33 -1.69 -17.62 -3.24
CA ARG A 33 -1.39 -19.05 -3.10
C ARG A 33 -2.59 -19.83 -2.58
N GLN A 34 -3.26 -19.30 -1.55
CA GLN A 34 -4.47 -19.91 -0.99
C GLN A 34 -5.60 -20.01 -2.03
N ALA A 35 -5.74 -19.00 -2.90
CA ALA A 35 -6.69 -19.03 -4.03
C ALA A 35 -6.39 -20.14 -5.04
N HIS A 36 -5.14 -20.63 -5.10
CA HIS A 36 -4.76 -21.81 -5.90
C HIS A 36 -4.81 -23.12 -5.10
N GLY A 37 -5.39 -23.13 -3.90
CA GLY A 37 -5.47 -24.31 -3.04
C GLY A 37 -4.15 -24.71 -2.38
N TRP A 38 -3.16 -23.81 -2.29
CA TRP A 38 -1.88 -24.10 -1.68
C TRP A 38 -1.84 -23.64 -0.22
N GLU A 39 -1.59 -24.59 0.66
CA GLU A 39 -1.39 -24.28 2.08
C GLU A 39 -0.14 -23.43 2.29
N THR A 40 -0.20 -22.51 3.26
CA THR A 40 0.91 -21.63 3.60
C THR A 40 1.08 -21.61 5.12
N GLU A 41 2.29 -21.90 5.58
CA GLU A 41 2.71 -21.77 6.97
C GLU A 41 3.54 -20.50 7.12
N LEU A 42 3.25 -19.68 8.14
CA LEU A 42 4.01 -18.48 8.47
C LEU A 42 4.90 -18.76 9.69
N LEU A 43 6.20 -18.69 9.47
CA LEU A 43 7.17 -18.69 10.58
C LEU A 43 7.40 -17.24 11.02
N LEU A 44 6.99 -16.94 12.26
CA LEU A 44 7.03 -15.58 12.80
C LEU A 44 8.48 -15.08 13.03
N PRO A 45 8.70 -13.76 13.09
CA PRO A 45 9.98 -13.18 13.47
C PRO A 45 10.45 -13.64 14.84
N THR A 46 11.78 -13.82 14.97
CA THR A 46 12.41 -14.05 16.29
C THR A 46 12.61 -12.74 17.06
N ASP A 47 12.74 -11.61 16.35
CA ASP A 47 12.73 -10.28 16.94
C ASP A 47 11.37 -9.96 17.55
N ASP A 48 11.36 -9.52 18.81
CA ASP A 48 10.11 -9.30 19.56
C ASP A 48 9.28 -8.16 18.99
N ASP A 49 9.89 -7.02 18.64
CA ASP A 49 9.19 -5.87 18.07
C ASP A 49 8.55 -6.22 16.72
N ALA A 50 9.29 -6.94 15.88
CA ALA A 50 8.78 -7.38 14.58
C ALA A 50 7.66 -8.41 14.73
N ARG A 51 7.77 -9.33 15.67
CA ARG A 51 6.73 -10.34 15.97
C ARG A 51 5.47 -9.70 16.52
N ASP A 52 5.60 -8.77 17.46
CA ASP A 52 4.47 -8.06 18.05
C ASP A 52 3.75 -7.21 16.98
N PHE A 53 4.49 -6.56 16.08
CA PHE A 53 3.89 -5.85 14.95
C PHE A 53 3.08 -6.78 14.06
N VAL A 54 3.61 -7.96 13.70
CA VAL A 54 2.91 -8.95 12.87
C VAL A 54 1.61 -9.41 13.51
N LYS A 55 1.62 -9.68 14.82
CA LYS A 55 0.42 -10.06 15.60
C LYS A 55 -0.57 -8.90 15.72
N GLU A 56 -0.07 -7.70 16.00
CA GLU A 56 -0.92 -6.50 16.14
C GLU A 56 -1.66 -6.15 14.85
N VAL A 57 -1.02 -6.35 13.69
CA VAL A 57 -1.67 -6.15 12.39
C VAL A 57 -2.45 -7.37 11.89
N GLY A 58 -2.49 -8.47 12.65
CA GLY A 58 -3.28 -9.65 12.38
C GLY A 58 -2.82 -10.48 11.18
N LEU A 59 -1.54 -10.41 10.79
CA LEU A 59 -1.04 -11.20 9.67
C LEU A 59 -1.07 -12.70 9.97
N ASP A 60 -0.75 -13.10 11.19
CA ASP A 60 -0.82 -14.49 11.68
C ASP A 60 -2.25 -15.03 11.57
N ARG A 61 -3.24 -14.28 12.05
CA ARG A 61 -4.66 -14.62 11.92
C ARG A 61 -5.13 -14.69 10.47
N PHE A 62 -4.69 -13.72 9.66
CA PHE A 62 -4.99 -13.72 8.23
C PHE A 62 -4.49 -15.00 7.54
N VAL A 63 -3.26 -15.44 7.86
CA VAL A 63 -2.69 -16.68 7.30
C VAL A 63 -3.47 -17.90 7.76
N ALA A 64 -3.97 -17.91 9.01
CA ALA A 64 -4.83 -18.97 9.55
C ALA A 64 -6.26 -18.95 8.93
N GLY A 65 -6.58 -18.01 8.05
CA GLY A 65 -7.90 -17.90 7.43
C GLY A 65 -8.97 -17.26 8.32
N GLU A 66 -8.56 -16.60 9.40
CA GLU A 66 -9.49 -15.91 10.29
C GLU A 66 -9.96 -14.59 9.67
N LYS A 67 -11.26 -14.31 9.80
CA LYS A 67 -11.83 -13.04 9.32
C LYS A 67 -11.55 -11.92 10.31
N THR A 68 -10.95 -10.85 9.83
CA THR A 68 -10.74 -9.63 10.62
C THR A 68 -12.03 -8.80 10.69
N GLY A 69 -12.31 -8.25 11.88
CA GLY A 69 -13.49 -7.40 12.09
C GLY A 69 -13.34 -5.99 11.50
N LEU A 70 -14.48 -5.32 11.21
CA LEU A 70 -14.49 -3.92 10.75
C LEU A 70 -14.01 -2.91 11.80
N GLY A 71 -13.90 -3.33 13.06
CA GLY A 71 -13.51 -2.49 14.20
C GLY A 71 -12.00 -2.42 14.46
N THR A 72 -11.16 -2.94 13.58
CA THR A 72 -9.72 -3.06 13.79
C THR A 72 -8.92 -2.50 12.62
N LEU A 73 -7.70 -2.02 12.89
CA LEU A 73 -6.71 -1.64 11.85
C LEU A 73 -5.79 -2.83 11.50
N GLU A 74 -6.36 -4.01 11.40
CA GLU A 74 -5.66 -5.21 10.94
C GLU A 74 -5.59 -5.25 9.41
N ILE A 75 -4.70 -6.11 8.91
CA ILE A 75 -4.62 -6.37 7.47
C ILE A 75 -5.97 -6.85 6.94
N ARG A 76 -6.45 -6.24 5.88
CA ARG A 76 -7.76 -6.56 5.30
C ARG A 76 -7.67 -6.80 3.81
N GLN A 77 -8.29 -7.88 3.38
CA GLN A 77 -8.57 -8.15 1.98
C GLN A 77 -9.93 -7.57 1.60
N LEU A 78 -9.99 -6.88 0.47
CA LEU A 78 -11.21 -6.32 -0.12
C LEU A 78 -11.39 -6.89 -1.53
N ASP A 79 -12.59 -7.38 -1.82
CA ASP A 79 -12.95 -7.93 -3.13
C ASP A 79 -13.75 -6.93 -3.98
N ALA A 80 -14.20 -5.85 -3.37
CA ALA A 80 -14.92 -4.75 -4.03
C ALA A 80 -14.65 -3.42 -3.35
N LEU A 81 -14.98 -2.33 -4.06
CA LEU A 81 -14.95 -0.98 -3.49
C LEU A 81 -15.98 -0.87 -2.35
N ASP A 82 -15.53 -0.48 -1.18
CA ASP A 82 -16.34 -0.36 0.03
C ASP A 82 -16.13 1.04 0.65
N ALA A 83 -17.08 1.94 0.41
CA ALA A 83 -17.05 3.30 0.95
C ALA A 83 -17.18 3.33 2.48
N VAL A 84 -17.94 2.37 3.07
CA VAL A 84 -18.11 2.27 4.52
C VAL A 84 -16.78 1.87 5.16
N TYR A 85 -16.05 0.95 4.53
CA TYR A 85 -14.71 0.57 5.00
C TYR A 85 -13.74 1.76 5.00
N THR A 86 -13.73 2.58 3.95
CA THR A 86 -12.85 3.76 3.89
C THR A 86 -13.13 4.74 5.05
N MET A 87 -14.39 5.06 5.28
CA MET A 87 -14.78 5.92 6.42
C MET A 87 -14.33 5.30 7.75
N ARG A 88 -14.57 4.01 7.92
CA ARG A 88 -14.22 3.29 9.16
C ARG A 88 -12.71 3.28 9.43
N VAL A 89 -11.87 3.11 8.41
CA VAL A 89 -10.41 3.19 8.56
C VAL A 89 -9.99 4.58 9.05
N VAL A 90 -10.60 5.63 8.52
CA VAL A 90 -10.32 7.02 8.92
C VAL A 90 -10.72 7.25 10.38
N ASP A 91 -11.91 6.81 10.79
CA ASP A 91 -12.39 6.92 12.18
C ASP A 91 -11.44 6.20 13.15
N LEU A 92 -11.08 4.95 12.84
CA LEU A 92 -10.17 4.16 13.67
C LEU A 92 -8.76 4.75 13.78
N LEU A 93 -8.30 5.45 12.73
CA LEU A 93 -7.05 6.20 12.76
C LEU A 93 -7.19 7.46 13.63
N ALA A 94 -8.32 8.17 13.51
CA ALA A 94 -8.59 9.38 14.30
C ALA A 94 -8.57 9.10 15.80
N ASP A 95 -9.13 7.96 16.23
CA ASP A 95 -9.15 7.52 17.63
C ASP A 95 -7.74 7.24 18.20
N ARG A 96 -6.75 6.95 17.32
CA ARG A 96 -5.39 6.56 17.72
C ARG A 96 -4.38 7.69 17.65
N VAL A 97 -4.70 8.77 16.95
CA VAL A 97 -3.81 9.94 16.84
C VAL A 97 -4.00 10.84 18.07
N PRO A 98 -2.94 11.16 18.84
CA PRO A 98 -3.04 11.93 20.08
C PRO A 98 -3.58 13.35 19.92
N SER A 99 -3.31 13.99 18.79
CA SER A 99 -3.97 15.22 18.36
C SER A 99 -5.24 14.83 17.64
N LYS A 100 -6.41 15.24 18.13
CA LYS A 100 -7.68 14.97 17.45
C LYS A 100 -7.52 15.27 15.97
N ILE A 101 -7.58 14.21 15.14
CA ILE A 101 -7.69 14.40 13.68
C ILE A 101 -9.01 15.13 13.47
N THR A 102 -8.93 16.41 13.12
CA THR A 102 -10.11 17.18 12.69
C THR A 102 -10.57 16.66 11.33
N GLU A 103 -11.81 16.94 10.93
CA GLU A 103 -12.29 16.60 9.58
C GLU A 103 -11.34 17.10 8.49
N ALA A 104 -10.79 18.29 8.64
CA ALA A 104 -9.81 18.86 7.70
C ALA A 104 -8.54 18.02 7.53
N ASN A 105 -8.14 17.28 8.59
CA ASN A 105 -6.94 16.44 8.59
C ASN A 105 -7.22 14.99 8.22
N SER A 106 -8.46 14.51 8.37
CA SER A 106 -8.88 13.17 7.97
C SER A 106 -9.16 13.08 6.47
N TYR A 107 -9.68 14.15 5.87
CA TYR A 107 -10.04 14.21 4.44
C TYR A 107 -8.89 13.80 3.50
N PRO A 108 -7.64 14.28 3.66
CA PRO A 108 -6.53 13.83 2.81
C PRO A 108 -6.27 12.32 2.87
N ILE A 109 -6.42 11.69 4.02
CA ILE A 109 -6.25 10.24 4.20
C ILE A 109 -7.39 9.51 3.48
N GLN A 110 -8.62 9.96 3.68
CA GLN A 110 -9.81 9.40 3.03
C GLN A 110 -9.71 9.53 1.50
N LEU A 111 -9.32 10.70 1.01
CA LEU A 111 -9.12 10.95 -0.42
C LEU A 111 -8.09 9.98 -1.00
N CYS A 112 -6.92 9.87 -0.39
CA CYS A 112 -5.87 8.97 -0.86
C CYS A 112 -6.32 7.51 -0.86
N LEU A 113 -7.01 7.05 0.20
CA LEU A 113 -7.49 5.67 0.26
C LEU A 113 -8.55 5.39 -0.81
N ASN A 114 -9.50 6.30 -1.01
CA ASN A 114 -10.52 6.16 -2.06
C ASN A 114 -9.89 6.07 -3.45
N GLU A 115 -8.96 6.97 -3.78
CA GLU A 115 -8.26 6.95 -5.07
C GLU A 115 -7.46 5.66 -5.28
N LEU A 116 -6.78 5.16 -4.24
CA LEU A 116 -6.04 3.91 -4.32
C LEU A 116 -6.97 2.72 -4.55
N LEU A 117 -8.08 2.62 -3.81
CA LEU A 117 -9.06 1.55 -3.97
C LEU A 117 -9.73 1.59 -5.34
N GLN A 118 -10.10 2.79 -5.80
CA GLN A 118 -10.67 2.97 -7.13
C GLN A 118 -9.70 2.50 -8.21
N ASN A 119 -8.40 2.86 -8.12
CA ASN A 119 -7.38 2.38 -9.04
C ASN A 119 -7.28 0.86 -9.08
N VAL A 120 -7.37 0.20 -7.93
CA VAL A 120 -7.35 -1.27 -7.88
C VAL A 120 -8.55 -1.85 -8.61
N PHE A 121 -9.76 -1.46 -8.23
CA PHE A 121 -10.98 -2.11 -8.75
C PHE A 121 -11.31 -1.74 -10.19
N GLU A 122 -10.83 -0.60 -10.69
CA GLU A 122 -11.01 -0.21 -12.09
C GLU A 122 -9.93 -0.77 -13.04
N TRP A 123 -8.68 -0.94 -12.57
CA TRP A 123 -7.56 -1.14 -13.48
C TRP A 123 -6.71 -2.38 -13.21
N SER A 124 -6.62 -2.86 -11.98
CA SER A 124 -5.59 -3.87 -11.63
C SER A 124 -5.85 -5.25 -12.23
N GLN A 125 -7.11 -5.66 -12.38
CA GLN A 125 -7.50 -7.03 -12.73
C GLN A 125 -6.92 -8.05 -11.71
N SER A 126 -6.87 -7.68 -10.45
CA SER A 126 -6.35 -8.56 -9.40
C SER A 126 -7.27 -9.75 -9.17
N PRO A 127 -6.79 -11.00 -9.19
CA PRO A 127 -7.60 -12.19 -8.95
C PRO A 127 -7.95 -12.38 -7.47
N VAL A 128 -7.38 -11.59 -6.58
CA VAL A 128 -7.56 -11.69 -5.11
C VAL A 128 -7.94 -10.34 -4.49
N GLY A 129 -8.53 -9.43 -5.29
CA GLY A 129 -8.88 -8.09 -4.82
C GLY A 129 -7.66 -7.27 -4.40
N CYS A 130 -7.76 -6.53 -3.29
CA CYS A 130 -6.64 -5.78 -2.73
C CYS A 130 -6.49 -5.98 -1.23
N PHE A 131 -5.32 -5.60 -0.72
CA PHE A 131 -4.93 -5.70 0.68
C PHE A 131 -4.65 -4.30 1.21
N VAL A 132 -5.32 -3.95 2.29
CA VAL A 132 -5.20 -2.64 2.92
C VAL A 132 -4.68 -2.80 4.34
N LEU A 133 -3.69 -1.99 4.68
CA LEU A 133 -3.18 -1.87 6.04
C LEU A 133 -2.86 -0.41 6.36
N ALA A 134 -3.47 0.11 7.41
CA ALA A 134 -3.26 1.47 7.87
C ALA A 134 -2.79 1.49 9.33
N ARG A 135 -1.78 2.32 9.64
CA ARG A 135 -1.22 2.42 11.00
C ARG A 135 -0.78 3.84 11.32
N TRP A 136 -0.98 4.23 12.58
CA TRP A 136 -0.36 5.41 13.14
C TRP A 136 1.01 5.07 13.73
N PHE A 137 2.02 5.86 13.36
CA PHE A 137 3.39 5.75 13.87
C PHE A 137 3.73 6.96 14.75
N ARG A 138 3.81 6.72 16.06
CA ARG A 138 4.05 7.78 17.08
C ARG A 138 5.36 8.53 16.85
N LYS A 139 6.46 7.81 16.57
CA LYS A 139 7.80 8.43 16.41
C LYS A 139 7.87 9.38 15.23
N SER A 140 7.29 9.01 14.09
CA SER A 140 7.24 9.86 12.89
C SER A 140 6.04 10.79 12.83
N ARG A 141 5.12 10.71 13.81
CA ARG A 141 3.84 11.45 13.81
C ARG A 141 3.13 11.35 12.47
N SER A 142 3.10 10.15 11.91
CA SER A 142 2.54 9.93 10.58
C SER A 142 1.62 8.72 10.53
N VAL A 143 0.65 8.79 9.63
CA VAL A 143 -0.16 7.65 9.21
C VAL A 143 0.53 7.01 8.01
N ARG A 144 0.79 5.70 8.09
CA ARG A 144 1.17 4.91 6.94
C ARG A 144 0.01 4.06 6.50
N LEU A 145 -0.32 4.17 5.23
CA LEU A 145 -1.39 3.42 4.59
C LEU A 145 -0.80 2.69 3.39
N ALA A 146 -0.95 1.37 3.35
CA ALA A 146 -0.56 0.52 2.23
C ALA A 146 -1.80 -0.04 1.55
N VAL A 147 -1.83 0.00 0.22
CA VAL A 147 -2.81 -0.68 -0.64
C VAL A 147 -2.03 -1.50 -1.66
N VAL A 148 -2.33 -2.79 -1.73
CA VAL A 148 -1.58 -3.75 -2.56
C VAL A 148 -2.55 -4.63 -3.34
N ASP A 149 -2.34 -4.75 -4.65
CA ASP A 149 -3.03 -5.69 -5.52
C ASP A 149 -2.07 -6.70 -6.16
N ARG A 150 -2.62 -7.78 -6.73
CA ARG A 150 -1.88 -8.81 -7.46
C ARG A 150 -2.27 -8.87 -8.94
N GLY A 151 -2.65 -7.71 -9.48
CA GLY A 151 -3.08 -7.58 -10.86
C GLY A 151 -1.92 -7.49 -11.87
N ILE A 152 -2.17 -6.79 -12.96
CA ILE A 152 -1.21 -6.69 -14.06
C ILE A 152 -0.09 -5.67 -13.82
N GLY A 153 -0.30 -4.72 -12.91
CA GLY A 153 0.65 -3.66 -12.56
C GLY A 153 0.63 -2.47 -13.53
N ILE A 154 1.00 -1.29 -13.00
CA ILE A 154 0.97 -0.01 -13.72
C ILE A 154 1.74 -0.07 -15.06
N PRO A 155 2.99 -0.57 -15.12
CA PRO A 155 3.72 -0.57 -16.38
C PRO A 155 3.07 -1.45 -17.46
N ALA A 156 2.51 -2.59 -17.08
CA ALA A 156 1.84 -3.47 -18.03
C ALA A 156 0.54 -2.84 -18.54
N GLU A 157 -0.25 -2.23 -17.67
CA GLU A 157 -1.49 -1.55 -18.03
C GLU A 157 -1.23 -0.42 -19.03
N LEU A 158 -0.30 0.50 -18.73
CA LEU A 158 0.00 1.63 -19.62
C LEU A 158 0.56 1.21 -20.97
N ARG A 159 1.38 0.14 -21.02
CA ARG A 159 1.89 -0.40 -22.29
C ARG A 159 0.78 -1.02 -23.15
N ARG A 160 -0.27 -1.59 -22.56
CA ARG A 160 -1.45 -2.11 -23.29
C ARG A 160 -2.19 -1.02 -24.05
N PHE A 161 -2.20 0.22 -23.59
CA PHE A 161 -2.81 1.36 -24.29
C PHE A 161 -2.00 1.89 -25.47
N LYS A 162 -0.96 1.15 -25.92
CA LYS A 162 -0.16 1.47 -27.10
C LYS A 162 0.45 2.89 -27.08
N ILE A 163 0.81 3.38 -25.92
CA ILE A 163 1.60 4.60 -25.81
C ILE A 163 3.03 4.26 -26.23
N GLN A 164 3.35 4.48 -27.51
CA GLN A 164 4.63 4.05 -28.12
C GLN A 164 5.86 4.49 -27.32
N ALA A 165 5.84 5.69 -26.75
CA ALA A 165 6.93 6.22 -25.94
C ALA A 165 7.23 5.35 -24.69
N LEU A 166 6.23 4.64 -24.16
CA LEU A 166 6.37 3.84 -22.94
C LEU A 166 6.78 2.39 -23.20
N HIS A 167 6.72 1.91 -24.46
CA HIS A 167 7.05 0.50 -24.76
C HIS A 167 8.52 0.15 -24.49
N ARG A 168 9.42 1.12 -24.69
CA ARG A 168 10.87 0.95 -24.46
C ARG A 168 11.34 1.56 -23.15
N ALA A 169 10.46 2.26 -22.43
CA ALA A 169 10.78 2.87 -21.16
C ALA A 169 10.95 1.81 -20.05
N SER A 170 11.82 2.07 -19.08
CA SER A 170 11.94 1.23 -17.89
C SER A 170 10.64 1.24 -17.07
N ASP A 171 10.39 0.19 -16.26
CA ASP A 171 9.21 0.17 -15.37
C ASP A 171 9.19 1.39 -14.45
N ALA A 172 10.36 1.85 -13.97
CA ALA A 172 10.47 3.04 -13.14
C ALA A 172 10.03 4.31 -13.91
N ASP A 173 10.38 4.45 -15.18
CA ASP A 173 9.99 5.61 -15.98
C ASP A 173 8.50 5.58 -16.29
N VAL A 174 7.94 4.40 -16.53
CA VAL A 174 6.49 4.24 -16.72
C VAL A 174 5.73 4.58 -15.45
N ILE A 175 6.18 4.14 -14.27
CA ILE A 175 5.58 4.50 -12.98
C ILE A 175 5.67 6.02 -12.76
N LYS A 176 6.82 6.64 -13.05
CA LYS A 176 6.96 8.11 -12.97
C LYS A 176 5.97 8.82 -13.89
N ALA A 177 5.86 8.36 -15.12
CA ALA A 177 4.92 8.93 -16.09
C ALA A 177 3.46 8.80 -15.60
N ALA A 178 3.06 7.64 -15.05
CA ALA A 178 1.73 7.42 -14.48
C ALA A 178 1.37 8.40 -13.36
N VAL A 179 2.35 8.75 -12.52
CA VAL A 179 2.16 9.65 -11.38
C VAL A 179 2.25 11.13 -11.79
N MET A 180 3.08 11.46 -12.78
CA MET A 180 3.40 12.85 -13.13
C MET A 180 2.59 13.39 -14.30
N THR A 181 2.04 12.52 -15.16
CA THR A 181 1.36 12.88 -16.40
C THR A 181 -0.06 12.31 -16.40
N PRO A 182 -1.05 13.00 -15.83
CA PRO A 182 -2.42 12.49 -15.67
C PRO A 182 -3.07 12.06 -16.99
N GLU A 183 -2.71 12.72 -18.09
CA GLU A 183 -3.27 12.45 -19.42
C GLU A 183 -2.97 11.04 -19.92
N LEU A 184 -1.92 10.42 -19.39
CA LEU A 184 -1.55 9.04 -19.76
C LEU A 184 -2.46 7.98 -19.12
N THR A 185 -3.13 8.34 -18.02
CA THR A 185 -3.94 7.42 -17.23
C THR A 185 -5.44 7.66 -17.40
N SER A 186 -5.84 8.72 -18.12
CA SER A 186 -7.23 9.00 -18.41
C SER A 186 -7.69 8.26 -19.68
N ARG A 187 -8.82 7.54 -19.60
CA ARG A 187 -9.54 7.10 -20.82
C ARG A 187 -10.28 8.30 -21.41
N ALA A 188 -10.31 8.40 -22.75
CA ALA A 188 -10.90 9.51 -23.51
C ALA A 188 -12.35 9.89 -23.12
N ASN A 189 -13.06 9.06 -22.33
CA ASN A 189 -14.46 9.27 -21.94
C ASN A 189 -14.71 9.24 -20.42
N ARG A 190 -13.67 9.23 -19.58
CA ARG A 190 -13.83 9.31 -18.13
C ARG A 190 -12.89 10.36 -17.55
N VAL A 191 -13.45 11.21 -16.71
CA VAL A 191 -12.68 12.12 -15.84
C VAL A 191 -12.01 11.24 -14.77
N GLY A 192 -10.91 10.60 -15.12
CA GLY A 192 -10.09 9.75 -14.29
C GLY A 192 -8.62 9.91 -14.67
N GLY A 193 -7.68 9.53 -13.81
CA GLY A 193 -6.23 9.66 -14.06
C GLY A 193 -5.56 10.78 -13.27
N LEU A 194 -6.34 11.54 -12.50
CA LEU A 194 -5.77 12.47 -11.52
C LEU A 194 -5.32 11.76 -10.25
N GLY A 195 -5.80 10.52 -9.99
CA GLY A 195 -5.67 9.81 -8.74
C GLY A 195 -4.26 9.72 -8.18
N LEU A 196 -3.32 9.12 -8.91
CA LEU A 196 -1.93 8.99 -8.41
C LEU A 196 -1.21 10.34 -8.31
N LYS A 197 -1.50 11.28 -9.21
CA LYS A 197 -0.97 12.65 -9.12
C LYS A 197 -1.54 13.37 -7.90
N THR A 198 -2.83 13.29 -7.69
CA THR A 198 -3.50 13.87 -6.52
C THR A 198 -2.93 13.28 -5.22
N ILE A 199 -2.78 11.96 -5.14
CA ILE A 199 -2.16 11.31 -3.99
C ILE A 199 -0.75 11.86 -3.75
N ARG A 200 0.08 11.95 -4.79
CA ARG A 200 1.43 12.50 -4.67
C ARG A 200 1.41 13.93 -4.15
N ASP A 201 0.57 14.79 -4.74
CA ASP A 201 0.51 16.21 -4.40
C ASP A 201 0.04 16.40 -2.95
N VAL A 202 -0.98 15.66 -2.52
CA VAL A 202 -1.48 15.67 -1.15
C VAL A 202 -0.42 15.18 -0.15
N VAL A 203 0.21 14.05 -0.45
CA VAL A 203 1.17 13.40 0.46
C VAL A 203 2.46 14.23 0.56
N CYS A 204 3.04 14.63 -0.58
CA CYS A 204 4.29 15.40 -0.60
C CYS A 204 4.09 16.83 -0.08
N GLY A 205 2.91 17.44 -0.32
CA GLY A 205 2.56 18.75 0.24
C GLY A 205 2.44 18.76 1.77
N ARG A 206 2.31 17.58 2.40
CA ARG A 206 2.27 17.40 3.86
C ARG A 206 3.57 16.82 4.41
N ALA A 207 4.70 17.11 3.78
CA ALA A 207 6.02 16.57 4.14
C ALA A 207 6.05 15.04 4.27
N GLY A 208 5.16 14.37 3.52
CA GLY A 208 5.01 12.93 3.51
C GLY A 208 5.84 12.25 2.41
N ARG A 209 5.55 10.96 2.21
CA ARG A 209 6.21 10.12 1.22
C ARG A 209 5.21 9.23 0.52
N LEU A 210 5.27 9.22 -0.81
CA LEU A 210 4.59 8.24 -1.66
C LEU A 210 5.60 7.21 -2.15
N THR A 211 5.32 5.93 -1.99
CA THR A 211 6.09 4.82 -2.56
C THR A 211 5.20 3.97 -3.43
N VAL A 212 5.63 3.70 -4.65
CA VAL A 212 4.95 2.81 -5.61
C VAL A 212 5.92 1.71 -6.01
N VAL A 213 5.50 0.45 -5.86
CA VAL A 213 6.20 -0.74 -6.35
C VAL A 213 5.30 -1.42 -7.38
N SER A 214 5.83 -1.67 -8.59
CA SER A 214 5.10 -2.41 -9.61
C SER A 214 6.08 -3.03 -10.60
N LEU A 215 5.85 -4.29 -10.94
CA LEU A 215 6.74 -5.13 -11.75
C LEU A 215 8.20 -5.08 -11.24
N GLY A 216 9.14 -4.60 -12.03
CA GLY A 216 10.58 -4.60 -11.71
C GLY A 216 11.08 -3.32 -11.04
N ALA A 217 10.21 -2.41 -10.61
CA ALA A 217 10.61 -1.10 -10.11
C ALA A 217 9.90 -0.67 -8.83
N LYS A 218 10.62 0.12 -8.04
CA LYS A 218 10.11 0.90 -6.91
C LYS A 218 10.45 2.37 -7.16
N VAL A 219 9.48 3.26 -7.04
CA VAL A 219 9.68 4.70 -7.13
C VAL A 219 9.14 5.37 -5.88
N THR A 220 9.90 6.29 -5.31
CA THR A 220 9.52 7.02 -4.10
C THR A 220 9.57 8.51 -4.36
N TRP A 221 8.51 9.22 -3.95
CA TRP A 221 8.43 10.68 -3.93
C TRP A 221 8.46 11.19 -2.49
N SER A 222 9.26 12.20 -2.23
CA SER A 222 9.30 12.91 -0.94
C SER A 222 9.63 14.38 -1.22
N GLY A 223 8.67 15.26 -1.01
CA GLY A 223 8.74 16.64 -1.51
C GLY A 223 8.99 16.63 -3.02
N ASN A 224 10.01 17.33 -3.47
CA ASN A 224 10.40 17.41 -4.88
C ASN A 224 11.37 16.29 -5.32
N LYS A 225 11.82 15.44 -4.39
CA LYS A 225 12.76 14.37 -4.70
C LYS A 225 12.04 13.14 -5.23
N ILE A 226 12.51 12.62 -6.35
CA ILE A 226 12.06 11.36 -6.94
C ILE A 226 13.21 10.37 -6.92
N SER A 227 13.01 9.20 -6.33
CA SER A 227 14.04 8.18 -6.16
C SER A 227 13.57 6.87 -6.77
N PRO A 228 14.02 6.52 -7.99
CA PRO A 228 13.75 5.23 -8.61
C PRO A 228 14.75 4.18 -8.14
N TYR A 229 14.28 2.95 -7.95
CA TYR A 229 15.08 1.78 -7.58
C TYR A 229 14.65 0.57 -8.40
N LYS A 230 15.57 -0.33 -8.71
CA LYS A 230 15.23 -1.68 -9.15
C LYS A 230 14.60 -2.44 -7.96
N SER A 231 13.56 -3.20 -8.24
CA SER A 231 12.89 -4.05 -7.26
C SER A 231 12.85 -5.48 -7.79
N PRO A 232 12.86 -6.50 -6.92
CA PRO A 232 12.42 -7.83 -7.32
C PRO A 232 11.07 -7.73 -8.01
N HIS A 233 10.83 -8.61 -8.99
CA HIS A 233 9.61 -8.59 -9.76
C HIS A 233 8.39 -8.82 -8.86
N PHE A 234 7.49 -7.83 -8.82
CA PHE A 234 6.23 -7.87 -8.09
C PHE A 234 5.07 -7.73 -9.08
N ARG A 235 4.41 -8.84 -9.40
CA ARG A 235 3.20 -8.82 -10.24
C ARG A 235 2.07 -8.16 -9.49
N GLY A 236 1.61 -7.00 -9.99
CA GLY A 236 0.61 -6.15 -9.35
C GLY A 236 1.16 -4.77 -9.06
N THR A 237 0.46 -4.05 -8.19
CA THR A 237 0.86 -2.74 -7.69
C THR A 237 0.79 -2.69 -6.19
N ALA A 238 1.84 -2.17 -5.56
CA ALA A 238 1.88 -1.92 -4.12
C ALA A 238 2.18 -0.44 -3.90
N VAL A 239 1.28 0.25 -3.22
CA VAL A 239 1.40 1.68 -2.92
C VAL A 239 1.41 1.87 -1.41
N GLU A 240 2.38 2.64 -0.92
CA GLU A 240 2.39 3.12 0.46
C GLU A 240 2.43 4.63 0.47
N ILE A 241 1.54 5.23 1.23
CA ILE A 241 1.63 6.62 1.62
C ILE A 241 2.06 6.72 3.09
N ASP A 242 2.97 7.65 3.36
CA ASP A 242 3.38 8.08 4.70
C ASP A 242 3.01 9.55 4.79
N ILE A 243 1.92 9.88 5.50
CA ILE A 243 1.34 11.22 5.53
C ILE A 243 1.24 11.73 6.96
N ARG A 244 1.60 13.00 7.16
CA ARG A 244 1.40 13.68 8.43
C ARG A 244 -0.01 14.30 8.44
N PRO A 245 -0.90 13.91 9.36
CA PRO A 245 -2.24 14.48 9.44
C PRO A 245 -2.20 15.99 9.71
N ASP A 246 -1.26 16.43 10.55
CA ASP A 246 -1.06 17.82 10.89
C ASP A 246 0.34 18.29 10.50
N PRO A 247 0.49 19.07 9.40
CA PRO A 247 1.78 19.56 8.96
C PRO A 247 2.40 20.60 9.92
N GLU A 248 1.62 21.34 10.70
CA GLU A 248 2.16 22.34 11.63
C GLU A 248 2.89 21.69 12.81
N LEU A 249 2.52 20.47 13.19
CA LEU A 249 3.27 19.68 14.17
C LEU A 249 4.61 19.14 13.63
N ALA A 250 4.85 19.24 12.34
CA ALA A 250 6.09 18.80 11.70
C ALA A 250 7.25 19.79 11.92
N GLU A 251 6.95 21.06 12.11
CA GLU A 251 7.97 22.10 12.33
C GLU A 251 8.50 22.15 13.77
N GLN A 252 7.87 21.42 14.69
CA GLN A 252 8.32 21.25 16.08
C GLN A 252 9.13 19.95 16.25
N GLU A 253 10.14 19.71 15.40
CA GLU A 253 11.14 18.68 15.73
C GLU A 253 11.95 19.18 16.92
N PRO A 254 12.04 18.41 18.03
CA PRO A 254 13.03 18.69 19.04
C PRO A 254 14.41 18.54 18.38
N GLU A 255 15.19 19.61 18.36
CA GLU A 255 16.62 19.54 18.06
C GLU A 255 17.25 18.45 18.94
N GLY A 256 17.83 17.44 18.31
CA GLY A 256 18.70 16.47 18.96
C GLY A 256 18.02 15.23 19.50
N ILE A 257 17.84 14.22 18.65
CA ILE A 257 18.19 12.82 18.96
C ILE A 257 18.65 12.18 17.64
N LEU A 258 19.95 12.27 17.41
CA LEU A 258 20.70 11.30 16.61
C LEU A 258 20.66 9.97 17.37
N PHE A 259 20.01 8.96 16.76
CA PHE A 259 20.39 7.54 16.89
C PHE A 259 19.60 6.73 15.88
#